data_24f9238a14565dedeeb7cf4e9e36a522
#
_entry.id   24f9238a14565dedeeb7cf4e9e36a522
#
_cell.length_a   1.000
_cell.length_b   1.000
_cell.length_c   1.000
_cell.angle_alpha   90.00
_cell.angle_beta   90.00
_cell.angle_gamma   90.00
#
_symmetry.space_group_name_H-M   'P 1'
#
loop_
_entity.id
_entity.type
_entity.pdbx_description
1 polymer ?
#
loop_
_entity_poly.entity_id
_entity_poly.type
_entity_poly.pdbx_seq_one_letter_code
_entity_poly.pdbx_strand_id
1 'polypeptide(L)'
;MNFHSLYDQGFARVAAVTLPVHPARPFYNAREIIDAARELDTRGVAMGVFPELCVSGYAIDDLFLQDVLLDNVEKALADIVEASADLLPLLIVGAPLRKDN
;
A
#
# COMPACT_ATOMS: atom_id res chain seq x y z
N MET A 1 18.00 9.04 15.81
CA MET A 1 18.76 8.40 14.71
C MET A 1 18.81 9.35 13.53
N ASN A 2 19.98 9.49 12.94
CA ASN A 2 20.13 10.32 11.74
C ASN A 2 19.96 9.43 10.50
N PHE A 3 18.80 9.50 9.87
CA PHE A 3 18.49 8.71 8.69
C PHE A 3 19.39 9.06 7.48
N HIS A 4 19.78 10.33 7.38
CA HIS A 4 20.63 10.79 6.28
C HIS A 4 22.01 10.13 6.29
N SER A 5 22.54 9.81 7.46
CA SER A 5 23.84 9.10 7.58
C SER A 5 23.81 7.74 6.88
N LEU A 6 22.72 6.99 6.98
CA LEU A 6 22.61 5.69 6.32
C LEU A 6 22.61 5.84 4.80
N TYR A 7 21.86 6.79 4.27
CA TYR A 7 21.77 7.01 2.83
C TYR A 7 23.07 7.55 2.26
N ASP A 8 23.77 8.41 3.01
CA ASP A 8 25.07 8.95 2.62
C ASP A 8 26.13 7.85 2.49
N GLN A 9 25.97 6.77 3.23
CA GLN A 9 26.88 5.64 3.20
C GLN A 9 26.49 4.56 2.19
N GLY A 10 25.49 4.81 1.36
CA GLY A 10 25.06 3.87 0.33
C GLY A 10 24.08 2.80 0.80
N PHE A 11 23.50 2.96 2.00
CA PHE A 11 22.47 2.05 2.50
C PHE A 11 21.08 2.66 2.29
N ALA A 12 20.07 1.79 2.17
CA ALA A 12 18.67 2.20 2.15
C ALA A 12 17.91 1.44 3.22
N ARG A 13 17.01 2.14 3.91
CA ARG A 13 16.13 1.52 4.89
C ARG A 13 14.87 1.05 4.18
N VAL A 14 14.53 -0.23 4.37
CA VAL A 14 13.34 -0.84 3.79
C VAL A 14 12.50 -1.48 4.89
N ALA A 15 11.20 -1.66 4.64
CA ALA A 15 10.30 -2.27 5.62
C ALA A 15 9.34 -3.23 4.94
N ALA A 16 9.13 -4.39 5.57
CA ALA A 16 8.02 -5.28 5.25
C ALA A 16 6.92 -4.96 6.26
N VAL A 17 5.73 -4.61 5.78
CA VAL A 17 4.63 -4.13 6.60
C VAL A 17 3.53 -5.17 6.68
N THR A 18 3.10 -5.49 7.90
CA THR A 18 1.97 -6.38 8.15
C THR A 18 0.85 -5.54 8.76
N LEU A 19 -0.33 -5.60 8.16
CA LEU A 19 -1.49 -4.86 8.61
C LEU A 19 -2.69 -5.79 8.73
N PRO A 20 -3.65 -5.49 9.62
CA PRO A 20 -4.97 -6.10 9.53
C PRO A 20 -5.60 -5.72 8.21
N VAL A 21 -6.08 -6.69 7.45
CA VAL A 21 -6.71 -6.47 6.16
C VAL A 21 -8.18 -6.86 6.26
N HIS A 22 -9.07 -5.96 5.83
CA HIS A 22 -10.51 -6.17 5.91
C HIS A 22 -11.03 -6.63 4.55
N PRO A 23 -11.60 -7.85 4.45
CA PRO A 23 -12.08 -8.37 3.18
C PRO A 23 -13.13 -7.47 2.55
N ALA A 24 -12.99 -7.20 1.25
CA ALA A 24 -13.92 -6.42 0.45
C ALA A 24 -14.16 -4.99 0.95
N ARG A 25 -13.19 -4.41 1.66
CA ARG A 25 -13.25 -3.02 2.14
C ARG A 25 -12.05 -2.22 1.65
N PRO A 26 -11.92 -2.00 0.33
CA PRO A 26 -10.71 -1.39 -0.23
C PRO A 26 -10.42 0.02 0.29
N PHE A 27 -11.43 0.85 0.51
CA PHE A 27 -11.20 2.20 1.04
C PHE A 27 -10.69 2.18 2.47
N TYR A 28 -11.20 1.26 3.29
CA TYR A 28 -10.71 1.09 4.65
C TYR A 28 -9.27 0.59 4.66
N ASN A 29 -8.99 -0.42 3.83
CA ASN A 29 -7.64 -0.97 3.70
C ASN A 29 -6.67 0.09 3.16
N ALA A 30 -7.09 0.90 2.20
CA ALA A 30 -6.26 1.98 1.67
C ALA A 30 -5.90 3.00 2.77
N ARG A 31 -6.83 3.33 3.65
CA ARG A 31 -6.56 4.24 4.76
C ARG A 31 -5.50 3.67 5.69
N GLU A 32 -5.60 2.39 6.02
CA GLU A 32 -4.61 1.71 6.84
C GLU A 32 -3.23 1.72 6.18
N ILE A 33 -3.17 1.50 4.88
CA ILE A 33 -1.92 1.53 4.11
C ILE A 33 -1.34 2.95 4.11
N ILE A 34 -2.17 3.96 3.91
CA ILE A 34 -1.73 5.37 3.90
C ILE A 34 -1.18 5.77 5.27
N ASP A 35 -1.87 5.39 6.36
CA ASP A 35 -1.41 5.69 7.71
C ASP A 35 -0.06 5.02 8.00
N ALA A 36 0.10 3.77 7.58
CA ALA A 36 1.37 3.07 7.71
C ALA A 36 2.46 3.74 6.87
N ALA A 37 2.14 4.18 5.66
CA ALA A 37 3.09 4.86 4.79
C ALA A 37 3.59 6.17 5.40
N ARG A 38 2.71 6.92 6.07
CA ARG A 38 3.09 8.14 6.78
C ARG A 38 4.05 7.84 7.93
N GLU A 39 3.83 6.74 8.64
CA GLU A 39 4.75 6.32 9.69
C GLU A 39 6.10 5.92 9.11
N LEU A 40 6.13 5.21 7.99
CA LEU A 40 7.38 4.87 7.30
C LEU A 40 8.15 6.13 6.88
N ASP A 41 7.44 7.13 6.39
CA ASP A 41 8.03 8.41 6.02
C ASP A 41 8.70 9.06 7.24
N THR A 42 8.00 9.10 8.37
CA THR A 42 8.53 9.65 9.62
C THR A 42 9.81 8.94 10.06
N ARG A 43 9.91 7.64 9.79
CA ARG A 43 11.07 6.81 10.15
C ARG A 43 12.18 6.83 9.11
N GLY A 44 12.04 7.59 8.04
CA GLY A 44 13.05 7.69 6.99
C GLY A 44 13.21 6.42 6.16
N VAL A 45 12.13 5.66 5.99
CA VAL A 45 12.14 4.42 5.20
C VAL A 45 12.04 4.75 3.71
N ALA A 46 12.89 4.14 2.88
CA ALA A 46 12.89 4.39 1.44
C ALA A 46 11.90 3.52 0.67
N MET A 47 11.58 2.34 1.18
CA MET A 47 10.66 1.42 0.52
C MET A 47 9.86 0.64 1.55
N GLY A 48 8.53 0.60 1.37
CA GLY A 48 7.63 -0.23 2.16
C GLY A 48 6.95 -1.27 1.29
N VAL A 49 7.01 -2.54 1.70
CA VAL A 49 6.37 -3.65 0.98
C VAL A 49 5.19 -4.15 1.83
N PHE A 50 4.02 -4.16 1.24
CA PHE A 50 2.78 -4.60 1.86
C PHE A 50 2.40 -6.00 1.35
N PRO A 51 1.57 -6.76 2.08
CA PRO A 51 1.17 -8.10 1.64
C PRO A 51 0.43 -8.09 0.30
N GLU A 52 0.50 -9.19 -0.41
CA GLU A 52 -0.29 -9.40 -1.62
C GLU A 52 -1.77 -9.22 -1.30
N LEU A 53 -2.52 -8.60 -2.22
CA LEU A 53 -3.95 -8.32 -2.07
C LEU A 53 -4.31 -7.50 -0.82
N CYS A 54 -3.38 -6.71 -0.29
CA CYS A 54 -3.63 -5.94 0.95
C CYS A 54 -4.74 -4.89 0.79
N VAL A 55 -5.05 -4.46 -0.42
CA VAL A 55 -6.12 -3.49 -0.65
C VAL A 55 -7.50 -4.15 -0.55
N SER A 56 -7.64 -5.40 -0.97
CA SER A 56 -8.93 -6.10 -1.02
C SER A 56 -9.09 -7.23 0.00
N GLY A 57 -7.98 -7.85 0.43
CA GLY A 57 -7.98 -9.03 1.30
C GLY A 57 -8.02 -10.33 0.51
N TYR A 58 -7.60 -11.41 1.18
CA TYR A 58 -7.51 -12.74 0.57
C TYR A 58 -8.84 -13.50 0.57
N ALA A 59 -9.67 -13.29 1.56
CA ALA A 59 -10.85 -14.11 1.82
C ALA A 59 -12.08 -13.62 1.04
N ILE A 60 -11.90 -13.30 -0.23
CA ILE A 60 -12.97 -12.76 -1.09
C ILE A 60 -13.04 -13.45 -2.45
N ASP A 61 -12.63 -14.70 -2.54
CA ASP A 61 -12.44 -15.43 -3.80
C ASP A 61 -13.43 -15.07 -4.93
N ASP A 62 -14.72 -15.31 -4.70
CA ASP A 62 -15.73 -15.04 -5.71
C ASP A 62 -16.03 -13.53 -5.90
N LEU A 63 -15.72 -12.74 -4.89
CA LEU A 63 -15.95 -11.30 -4.95
C LEU A 63 -14.99 -10.58 -5.89
N PHE A 64 -13.85 -11.20 -6.22
CA PHE A 64 -12.93 -10.64 -7.20
C PHE A 64 -13.58 -10.38 -8.56
N LEU A 65 -14.64 -11.12 -8.87
CA LEU A 65 -15.34 -11.00 -10.15
C LEU A 65 -16.42 -9.93 -10.15
N GLN A 66 -16.68 -9.28 -9.00
CA GLN A 66 -17.70 -8.24 -8.92
C GLN A 66 -17.14 -6.91 -9.38
N ASP A 67 -17.76 -6.33 -10.42
CA ASP A 67 -17.32 -5.06 -10.99
C ASP A 67 -17.28 -3.93 -9.98
N VAL A 68 -18.25 -3.87 -9.08
CA VAL A 68 -18.30 -2.81 -8.06
C VAL A 68 -17.08 -2.88 -7.16
N LEU A 69 -16.70 -4.09 -6.73
CA LEU A 69 -15.51 -4.25 -5.89
C LEU A 69 -14.25 -3.84 -6.64
N LEU A 70 -14.11 -4.28 -7.88
CA LEU A 70 -12.92 -3.94 -8.69
C LEU A 70 -12.83 -2.45 -8.96
N ASP A 71 -13.97 -1.79 -9.21
CA ASP A 71 -14.00 -0.32 -9.36
C ASP A 71 -13.55 0.37 -8.08
N ASN A 72 -14.02 -0.11 -6.93
CA ASN A 72 -13.64 0.47 -5.65
C ASN A 72 -12.16 0.23 -5.33
N VAL A 73 -11.61 -0.91 -5.73
CA VAL A 73 -10.17 -1.19 -5.59
C VAL A 73 -9.36 -0.17 -6.41
N GLU A 74 -9.76 0.11 -7.64
CA GLU A 74 -9.07 1.10 -8.47
C GLU A 74 -9.11 2.49 -7.84
N LYS A 75 -10.26 2.90 -7.29
CA LYS A 75 -10.38 4.18 -6.61
C LYS A 75 -9.52 4.24 -5.34
N ALA A 76 -9.50 3.15 -4.58
CA ALA A 76 -8.67 3.06 -3.38
C ALA A 76 -7.19 3.15 -3.71
N LEU A 77 -6.75 2.51 -4.79
CA LEU A 77 -5.37 2.63 -5.28
C LEU A 77 -5.04 4.06 -5.68
N ALA A 78 -5.97 4.76 -6.32
CA ALA A 78 -5.79 6.16 -6.67
C ALA A 78 -5.56 7.02 -5.43
N ASP A 79 -6.29 6.75 -4.34
CA ASP A 79 -6.11 7.45 -3.07
C ASP A 79 -4.71 7.21 -2.50
N ILE A 80 -4.21 5.97 -2.59
CA ILE A 80 -2.87 5.63 -2.13
C ILE A 80 -1.82 6.36 -2.97
N VAL A 81 -1.98 6.36 -4.29
CA VAL A 81 -1.05 7.06 -5.20
C VAL A 81 -1.00 8.54 -4.87
N GLU A 82 -2.16 9.17 -4.69
CA GLU A 82 -2.22 10.59 -4.35
C GLU A 82 -1.54 10.87 -3.02
N ALA A 83 -1.81 10.07 -2.00
CA ALA A 83 -1.20 10.26 -0.69
C ALA A 83 0.30 10.06 -0.72
N SER A 84 0.80 9.12 -1.55
CA SER A 84 2.23 8.80 -1.61
C SER A 84 3.07 9.90 -2.26
N ALA A 85 2.46 10.83 -2.98
CA ALA A 85 3.19 11.88 -3.72
C ALA A 85 4.06 12.74 -2.81
N ASP A 86 3.65 12.94 -1.55
CA ASP A 86 4.36 13.78 -0.59
C ASP A 86 5.18 12.97 0.41
N LEU A 87 5.29 11.66 0.21
CA LEU A 87 5.97 10.76 1.14
C LEU A 87 7.27 10.23 0.55
N LEU A 88 8.27 10.01 1.41
CA LEU A 88 9.57 9.48 1.01
C LEU A 88 9.47 8.06 0.43
N PRO A 89 8.79 7.10 1.09
CA PRO A 89 8.90 5.70 0.68
C PRO A 89 8.24 5.41 -0.65
N LEU A 90 8.90 4.55 -1.44
CA LEU A 90 8.26 3.83 -2.52
C LEU A 90 7.39 2.74 -1.90
N LEU A 91 6.12 2.69 -2.28
CA LEU A 91 5.18 1.72 -1.71
C LEU A 91 4.89 0.61 -2.72
N ILE A 92 5.01 -0.64 -2.29
CA ILE A 92 4.65 -1.81 -3.07
C ILE A 92 3.41 -2.42 -2.43
N VAL A 93 2.28 -2.33 -3.13
CA VAL A 93 0.99 -2.81 -2.63
C VAL A 93 0.40 -3.82 -3.61
N GLY A 94 -0.43 -4.74 -3.08
CA GLY A 94 -1.08 -5.75 -3.90
C GLY A 94 -2.58 -5.50 -4.01
N ALA A 95 -3.13 -5.72 -5.21
CA ALA A 95 -4.56 -5.54 -5.46
C ALA A 95 -4.98 -6.34 -6.70
N PRO A 96 -6.25 -6.81 -6.75
CA PRO A 96 -6.78 -7.37 -7.97
C PRO A 96 -7.14 -6.24 -8.94
N LEU A 97 -6.77 -6.39 -10.19
CA LEU A 97 -7.05 -5.39 -11.22
C LEU A 97 -7.69 -6.05 -12.42
N ARG A 98 -8.64 -5.35 -13.05
CA ARG A 98 -9.19 -5.78 -14.33
C ARG A 98 -8.20 -5.46 -15.41
N LYS A 99 -8.05 -6.40 -16.34
CA LYS A 99 -7.22 -6.20 -17.51
C LYS A 99 -8.14 -6.00 -18.71
N ASP A 100 -7.95 -4.89 -19.40
CA ASP A 100 -8.70 -4.63 -20.63
C ASP A 100 -8.20 -5.56 -21.74
N ASN A 101 -9.16 -6.20 -22.40
CA ASN A 101 -8.90 -7.03 -23.56
C ASN A 101 -9.81 -6.59 -24.70
#